data_14447529cdc47c38690cfef753e804fd
#
_entry.id   14447529cdc47c38690cfef753e804fd
#
_cell.length_a   1.000
_cell.length_b   1.000
_cell.length_c   1.000
_cell.angle_alpha   90.00
_cell.angle_beta   90.00
_cell.angle_gamma   90.00
#
_symmetry.space_group_name_H-M   'P 1'
#
loop_
_entity.id
_entity.type
_entity.pdbx_description
1 polymer ?
#
loop_
_entity_poly.entity_id
_entity_poly.type
_entity_poly.pdbx_seq_one_letter_code
_entity_poly.pdbx_strand_id
1 'polypeptide(L)'
;MSQPLIELKGLTKRFGAGDGILAVDNLSFSVAPGEVLGFLGPNGAGKSTTMKMVTGYLAPTSGTALVCGHDVAAEPIKVKERIGYLPEGAPLYAEMTPDSFLRFIASARGLRAEQAQQAIDLAVRRTSLGGVLHQPIDTLSKGFKRRVGLAQAILHEPQVLILDEPTDGLDPNQKHEVRQLIRELAAQSGKAIVLSTHILEEVEAVCTRAIIIDKGRIVADGTPAELLAKAPSRRLDEVFRNLTTPDAEINVEARP
;
A
#
# COMPACT_ATOMS: atom_id res chain seq x y z
N MET A 1 -18.02 -14.40 10.69
CA MET A 1 -17.19 -13.43 9.91
C MET A 1 -15.77 -13.57 10.40
N SER A 2 -14.78 -13.69 9.52
CA SER A 2 -13.36 -13.75 9.90
C SER A 2 -12.93 -12.41 10.53
N GLN A 3 -12.07 -12.47 11.54
CA GLN A 3 -11.51 -11.26 12.16
C GLN A 3 -10.70 -10.47 11.12
N PRO A 4 -10.84 -9.13 11.02
CA PRO A 4 -10.07 -8.33 10.09
C PRO A 4 -8.58 -8.37 10.44
N LEU A 5 -7.72 -8.32 9.41
CA LEU A 5 -6.27 -8.25 9.59
C LEU A 5 -5.78 -6.81 9.79
N ILE A 6 -6.53 -5.83 9.32
CA ILE A 6 -6.30 -4.41 9.61
C ILE A 6 -7.60 -3.80 10.12
N GLU A 7 -7.53 -3.00 11.18
CA GLU A 7 -8.68 -2.26 11.70
C GLU A 7 -8.24 -0.88 12.19
N LEU A 8 -8.83 0.17 11.64
CA LEU A 8 -8.63 1.55 12.06
C LEU A 8 -9.89 2.03 12.79
N LYS A 9 -9.71 2.70 13.95
CA LYS A 9 -10.78 3.25 14.78
C LYS A 9 -10.51 4.72 15.08
N GLY A 10 -11.19 5.62 14.39
CA GLY A 10 -11.09 7.05 14.59
C GLY A 10 -9.69 7.62 14.41
N LEU A 11 -8.90 7.01 13.52
CA LEU A 11 -7.50 7.35 13.34
C LEU A 11 -7.35 8.79 12.85
N THR A 12 -6.62 9.61 13.60
CA THR A 12 -6.46 11.04 13.33
C THR A 12 -4.99 11.44 13.42
N LYS A 13 -4.55 12.31 12.51
CA LYS A 13 -3.21 12.90 12.54
C LYS A 13 -3.24 14.40 12.29
N ARG A 14 -2.76 15.15 13.27
CA ARG A 14 -2.49 16.57 13.16
C ARG A 14 -0.98 16.82 13.30
N PHE A 15 -0.43 17.62 12.41
CA PHE A 15 0.96 18.07 12.46
C PHE A 15 1.05 19.50 12.96
N GLY A 16 2.03 19.80 13.80
CA GLY A 16 2.20 21.10 14.43
C GLY A 16 1.36 21.25 15.72
N ALA A 17 1.60 22.35 16.44
CA ALA A 17 0.84 22.71 17.64
C ALA A 17 -0.34 23.64 17.30
N GLY A 18 -1.38 23.65 18.12
CA GLY A 18 -2.57 24.49 17.92
C GLY A 18 -3.35 24.12 16.65
N ASP A 19 -3.58 25.09 15.75
CA ASP A 19 -4.32 24.92 14.48
C ASP A 19 -3.50 24.27 13.36
N GLY A 20 -2.52 23.45 13.71
CA GLY A 20 -1.68 22.74 12.75
C GLY A 20 -2.46 21.90 11.73
N ILE A 21 -1.77 21.43 10.69
CA ILE A 21 -2.35 20.72 9.53
C ILE A 21 -3.00 19.40 9.98
N LEU A 22 -4.32 19.29 9.79
CA LEU A 22 -5.07 18.03 9.98
C LEU A 22 -4.93 17.18 8.71
N ALA A 23 -3.99 16.26 8.72
CA ALA A 23 -3.67 15.45 7.55
C ALA A 23 -4.55 14.19 7.44
N VAL A 24 -5.06 13.68 8.56
CA VAL A 24 -5.97 12.53 8.65
C VAL A 24 -7.01 12.85 9.73
N ASP A 25 -8.28 12.67 9.41
CA ASP A 25 -9.41 13.09 10.24
C ASP A 25 -10.39 11.93 10.43
N ASN A 26 -10.32 11.30 11.61
CA ASN A 26 -11.26 10.30 12.10
C ASN A 26 -11.49 9.12 11.12
N LEU A 27 -10.42 8.58 10.51
CA LEU A 27 -10.54 7.43 9.61
C LEU A 27 -10.90 6.15 10.38
N SER A 28 -11.94 5.46 9.92
CA SER A 28 -12.36 4.16 10.45
C SER A 28 -12.70 3.23 9.29
N PHE A 29 -11.98 2.13 9.17
CA PHE A 29 -12.25 1.04 8.22
C PHE A 29 -11.52 -0.23 8.66
N SER A 30 -11.86 -1.35 8.04
CA SER A 30 -11.18 -2.64 8.24
C SER A 30 -10.83 -3.29 6.93
N VAL A 31 -9.85 -4.19 6.95
CA VAL A 31 -9.45 -5.02 5.79
C VAL A 31 -9.44 -6.47 6.23
N ALA A 32 -10.20 -7.30 5.51
CA ALA A 32 -10.36 -8.72 5.79
C ALA A 32 -9.22 -9.56 5.19
N PRO A 33 -9.01 -10.81 5.65
CA PRO A 33 -8.16 -11.77 4.96
C PRO A 33 -8.61 -11.97 3.51
N GLY A 34 -7.65 -11.98 2.57
CA GLY A 34 -7.92 -12.13 1.14
C GLY A 34 -8.42 -10.87 0.43
N GLU A 35 -8.60 -9.76 1.16
CA GLU A 35 -9.03 -8.49 0.58
C GLU A 35 -7.85 -7.70 0.02
N VAL A 36 -8.03 -7.12 -1.16
CA VAL A 36 -7.15 -6.10 -1.74
C VAL A 36 -7.88 -4.78 -1.71
N LEU A 37 -7.49 -3.92 -0.76
CA LEU A 37 -8.06 -2.58 -0.60
C LEU A 37 -7.25 -1.55 -1.39
N GLY A 38 -7.88 -0.92 -2.37
CA GLY A 38 -7.36 0.29 -3.02
C GLY A 38 -7.60 1.52 -2.15
N PHE A 39 -6.56 2.28 -1.85
CA PHE A 39 -6.64 3.50 -1.05
C PHE A 39 -6.30 4.70 -1.95
N LEU A 40 -7.34 5.36 -2.45
CA LEU A 40 -7.25 6.39 -3.48
C LEU A 40 -7.43 7.78 -2.89
N GLY A 41 -6.85 8.78 -3.55
CA GLY A 41 -7.06 10.18 -3.21
C GLY A 41 -6.04 11.06 -3.94
N PRO A 42 -6.30 12.36 -4.05
CA PRO A 42 -5.33 13.29 -4.62
C PRO A 42 -4.07 13.40 -3.75
N ASN A 43 -3.04 14.06 -4.28
CA ASN A 43 -1.85 14.38 -3.50
C ASN A 43 -2.24 15.26 -2.30
N GLY A 44 -1.69 14.95 -1.13
CA GLY A 44 -2.06 15.64 0.11
C GLY A 44 -3.34 15.14 0.79
N ALA A 45 -4.10 14.21 0.21
CA ALA A 45 -5.33 13.69 0.82
C ALA A 45 -5.14 12.89 2.12
N GLY A 46 -3.88 12.56 2.51
CA GLY A 46 -3.59 11.82 3.73
C GLY A 46 -3.20 10.35 3.54
N LYS A 47 -3.10 9.86 2.27
CA LYS A 47 -2.78 8.44 1.97
C LYS A 47 -1.49 7.95 2.65
N SER A 48 -0.35 8.53 2.30
CA SER A 48 0.96 8.11 2.84
C SER A 48 1.06 8.37 4.35
N THR A 49 0.37 9.39 4.88
CA THR A 49 0.26 9.63 6.34
C THR A 49 -0.46 8.46 7.02
N THR A 50 -1.60 8.02 6.47
CA THR A 50 -2.35 6.86 6.98
C THR A 50 -1.51 5.58 6.92
N MET A 51 -0.84 5.31 5.79
CA MET A 51 0.04 4.14 5.65
C MET A 51 1.19 4.15 6.68
N LYS A 52 1.81 5.31 6.92
CA LYS A 52 2.87 5.47 7.94
C LYS A 52 2.35 5.24 9.36
N MET A 53 1.10 5.58 9.66
CA MET A 53 0.50 5.27 10.97
C MET A 53 0.22 3.77 11.11
N VAL A 54 -0.37 3.13 10.10
CA VAL A 54 -0.65 1.68 10.13
C VAL A 54 0.63 0.84 10.24
N THR A 55 1.72 1.29 9.63
CA THR A 55 3.03 0.60 9.69
C THR A 55 3.83 0.94 10.95
N GLY A 56 3.33 1.82 11.83
CA GLY A 56 4.00 2.23 13.05
C GLY A 56 5.22 3.15 12.82
N TYR A 57 5.32 3.78 11.65
CA TYR A 57 6.34 4.81 11.37
C TYR A 57 5.97 6.17 11.94
N LEU A 58 4.68 6.42 12.12
CA LEU A 58 4.13 7.68 12.59
C LEU A 58 3.08 7.41 13.67
N ALA A 59 3.25 8.00 14.84
CA ALA A 59 2.23 7.90 15.88
C ALA A 59 0.99 8.73 15.51
N PRO A 60 -0.23 8.20 15.68
CA PRO A 60 -1.46 8.98 15.53
C PRO A 60 -1.55 10.07 16.63
N THR A 61 -2.33 11.12 16.37
CA THR A 61 -2.70 12.13 17.37
C THR A 61 -3.82 11.60 18.27
N SER A 62 -4.77 10.85 17.67
CA SER A 62 -5.84 10.14 18.38
C SER A 62 -6.35 8.97 17.57
N GLY A 63 -7.20 8.14 18.15
CA GLY A 63 -7.65 6.90 17.55
C GLY A 63 -6.58 5.81 17.61
N THR A 64 -6.87 4.65 17.00
CA THR A 64 -5.95 3.51 17.00
C THR A 64 -5.99 2.76 15.68
N ALA A 65 -4.90 2.04 15.38
CA ALA A 65 -4.83 1.07 14.31
C ALA A 65 -4.40 -0.29 14.90
N LEU A 66 -5.10 -1.34 14.52
CA LEU A 66 -4.80 -2.72 14.88
C LEU A 66 -4.35 -3.48 13.63
N VAL A 67 -3.30 -4.28 13.77
CA VAL A 67 -2.82 -5.20 12.72
C VAL A 67 -2.74 -6.59 13.30
N CYS A 68 -3.48 -7.52 12.73
CA CYS A 68 -3.64 -8.89 13.24
C CYS A 68 -4.02 -8.90 14.75
N GLY A 69 -4.86 -7.94 15.17
CA GLY A 69 -5.29 -7.77 16.56
C GLY A 69 -4.29 -7.04 17.48
N HIS A 70 -3.08 -6.69 17.00
CA HIS A 70 -2.08 -5.96 17.77
C HIS A 70 -2.16 -4.45 17.52
N ASP A 71 -2.17 -3.66 18.59
CA ASP A 71 -2.16 -2.20 18.51
C ASP A 71 -0.79 -1.68 18.03
N VAL A 72 -0.79 -0.82 17.02
CA VAL A 72 0.46 -0.32 16.40
C VAL A 72 1.32 0.53 17.35
N ALA A 73 0.71 1.18 18.35
CA ALA A 73 1.42 2.00 19.32
C ALA A 73 1.89 1.18 20.53
N ALA A 74 1.05 0.24 21.00
CA ALA A 74 1.33 -0.56 22.20
C ALA A 74 2.24 -1.76 21.89
N GLU A 75 2.13 -2.38 20.69
CA GLU A 75 2.83 -3.61 20.33
C GLU A 75 3.58 -3.48 18.98
N PRO A 76 4.43 -2.45 18.79
CA PRO A 76 5.00 -2.10 17.47
C PRO A 76 5.86 -3.22 16.87
N ILE A 77 6.53 -4.02 17.67
CA ILE A 77 7.36 -5.14 17.18
C ILE A 77 6.48 -6.23 16.61
N LYS A 78 5.43 -6.65 17.32
CA LYS A 78 4.48 -7.67 16.85
C LYS A 78 3.77 -7.25 15.57
N VAL A 79 3.46 -5.95 15.43
CA VAL A 79 2.90 -5.38 14.21
C VAL A 79 3.89 -5.46 13.06
N LYS A 80 5.13 -5.03 13.27
CA LYS A 80 6.18 -5.04 12.23
C LYS A 80 6.54 -6.44 11.74
N GLU A 81 6.45 -7.46 12.60
CA GLU A 81 6.63 -8.87 12.21
C GLU A 81 5.55 -9.36 11.22
N ARG A 82 4.35 -8.77 11.25
CA ARG A 82 3.19 -9.16 10.45
C ARG A 82 2.97 -8.32 9.19
N ILE A 83 3.71 -7.22 9.07
CA ILE A 83 3.58 -6.29 7.94
C ILE A 83 4.79 -6.41 7.00
N GLY A 84 4.49 -6.55 5.72
CA GLY A 84 5.39 -6.20 4.64
C GLY A 84 5.06 -4.80 4.14
N TYR A 85 6.07 -3.93 4.04
CA TYR A 85 5.86 -2.55 3.61
C TYR A 85 6.76 -2.19 2.43
N LEU A 86 6.14 -1.71 1.36
CA LEU A 86 6.79 -1.08 0.22
C LEU A 86 6.43 0.40 0.23
N PRO A 87 7.29 1.30 0.73
CA PRO A 87 7.03 2.74 0.68
C PRO A 87 7.21 3.30 -0.73
N GLU A 88 6.65 4.49 -0.96
CA GLU A 88 6.98 5.30 -2.12
C GLU A 88 8.51 5.55 -2.17
N GLY A 89 9.11 5.39 -3.37
CA GLY A 89 10.55 5.57 -3.54
C GLY A 89 11.43 4.43 -3.03
N ALA A 90 10.88 3.35 -2.46
CA ALA A 90 11.55 2.16 -1.96
C ALA A 90 13.00 2.39 -1.50
N PRO A 91 13.26 2.66 -0.20
CA PRO A 91 14.60 2.91 0.30
C PRO A 91 15.46 1.65 0.13
N LEU A 92 16.42 1.70 -0.78
CA LEU A 92 17.34 0.62 -1.10
C LEU A 92 18.77 1.08 -0.83
N TYR A 93 19.65 0.14 -0.51
CA TYR A 93 21.08 0.41 -0.42
C TYR A 93 21.71 0.32 -1.81
N ALA A 94 22.08 1.45 -2.36
CA ALA A 94 22.50 1.61 -3.76
C ALA A 94 23.69 0.72 -4.15
N GLU A 95 24.66 0.57 -3.26
CA GLU A 95 25.90 -0.20 -3.46
C GLU A 95 25.71 -1.71 -3.30
N MET A 96 24.59 -2.14 -2.69
CA MET A 96 24.28 -3.56 -2.54
C MET A 96 23.76 -4.18 -3.84
N THR A 97 23.94 -5.49 -3.99
CA THR A 97 23.18 -6.27 -4.97
C THR A 97 21.84 -6.70 -4.38
N PRO A 98 20.81 -7.04 -5.19
CA PRO A 98 19.56 -7.62 -4.68
C PRO A 98 19.78 -8.82 -3.76
N ASP A 99 20.71 -9.73 -4.08
CA ASP A 99 21.04 -10.86 -3.21
C ASP A 99 21.55 -10.41 -1.83
N SER A 100 22.55 -9.54 -1.81
CA SER A 100 23.12 -9.07 -0.54
C SER A 100 22.11 -8.25 0.28
N PHE A 101 21.28 -7.45 -0.38
CA PHE A 101 20.21 -6.70 0.27
C PHE A 101 19.13 -7.61 0.87
N LEU A 102 18.66 -8.62 0.14
CA LEU A 102 17.65 -9.55 0.65
C LEU A 102 18.20 -10.41 1.80
N ARG A 103 19.48 -10.81 1.77
CA ARG A 103 20.15 -11.48 2.90
C ARG A 103 20.22 -10.58 4.13
N PHE A 104 20.56 -9.31 3.94
CA PHE A 104 20.55 -8.32 5.02
C PHE A 104 19.16 -8.20 5.64
N ILE A 105 18.11 -8.07 4.82
CA ILE A 105 16.74 -7.99 5.29
C ILE A 105 16.29 -9.28 6.01
N ALA A 106 16.64 -10.45 5.48
CA ALA A 106 16.34 -11.74 6.11
C ALA A 106 16.97 -11.83 7.52
N SER A 107 18.23 -11.41 7.65
CA SER A 107 18.93 -11.33 8.94
C SER A 107 18.25 -10.35 9.89
N ALA A 108 17.91 -9.16 9.44
CA ALA A 108 17.19 -8.15 10.22
C ALA A 108 15.80 -8.61 10.69
N ARG A 109 15.16 -9.51 9.93
CA ARG A 109 13.89 -10.18 10.26
C ARG A 109 14.09 -11.41 11.16
N GLY A 110 15.30 -11.77 11.53
CA GLY A 110 15.61 -12.90 12.41
C GLY A 110 15.47 -14.28 11.73
N LEU A 111 15.44 -14.35 10.40
CA LEU A 111 15.39 -15.63 9.69
C LEU A 111 16.71 -16.39 9.82
N ARG A 112 16.64 -17.67 10.18
CA ARG A 112 17.81 -18.55 10.25
C ARG A 112 18.33 -18.88 8.84
N ALA A 113 19.62 -19.23 8.72
CA ALA A 113 20.31 -19.35 7.42
C ALA A 113 19.54 -20.16 6.36
N GLU A 114 19.05 -21.35 6.70
CA GLU A 114 18.29 -22.19 5.76
C GLU A 114 16.93 -21.58 5.40
N GLN A 115 16.19 -21.07 6.38
CA GLN A 115 14.91 -20.38 6.19
C GLN A 115 15.11 -19.10 5.36
N ALA A 116 16.20 -18.36 5.62
CA ALA A 116 16.54 -17.16 4.87
C ALA A 116 16.77 -17.47 3.39
N GLN A 117 17.52 -18.53 3.06
CA GLN A 117 17.77 -18.90 1.67
C GLN A 117 16.48 -19.27 0.95
N GLN A 118 15.61 -20.09 1.55
CA GLN A 118 14.31 -20.48 0.97
C GLN A 118 13.41 -19.26 0.76
N ALA A 119 13.36 -18.34 1.73
CA ALA A 119 12.57 -17.11 1.63
C ALA A 119 13.09 -16.19 0.51
N ILE A 120 14.41 -16.02 0.39
CA ILE A 120 15.04 -15.24 -0.67
C ILE A 120 14.73 -15.85 -2.04
N ASP A 121 14.92 -17.15 -2.21
CA ASP A 121 14.66 -17.84 -3.48
C ASP A 121 13.19 -17.69 -3.90
N LEU A 122 12.26 -17.78 -2.94
CA LEU A 122 10.84 -17.60 -3.21
C LEU A 122 10.53 -16.14 -3.60
N ALA A 123 11.05 -15.16 -2.86
CA ALA A 123 10.85 -13.74 -3.16
C ALA A 123 11.45 -13.37 -4.53
N VAL A 124 12.65 -13.84 -4.85
CA VAL A 124 13.33 -13.63 -6.14
C VAL A 124 12.50 -14.20 -7.29
N ARG A 125 11.97 -15.42 -7.16
CA ARG A 125 11.08 -16.01 -8.18
C ARG A 125 9.81 -15.20 -8.36
N ARG A 126 9.11 -14.86 -7.27
CA ARG A 126 7.84 -14.11 -7.30
C ARG A 126 7.96 -12.71 -7.91
N THR A 127 9.15 -12.10 -7.80
CA THR A 127 9.39 -10.74 -8.31
C THR A 127 10.25 -10.70 -9.57
N SER A 128 10.56 -11.87 -10.18
CA SER A 128 11.34 -11.99 -11.42
C SER A 128 12.70 -11.27 -11.36
N LEU A 129 13.43 -11.39 -10.25
CA LEU A 129 14.73 -10.74 -10.02
C LEU A 129 15.93 -11.56 -10.45
N GLY A 130 15.76 -12.83 -10.89
CA GLY A 130 16.86 -13.75 -11.15
C GLY A 130 17.94 -13.21 -12.09
N GLY A 131 17.55 -12.51 -13.17
CA GLY A 131 18.49 -11.96 -14.15
C GLY A 131 19.35 -10.79 -13.66
N VAL A 132 19.00 -10.15 -12.53
CA VAL A 132 19.70 -8.97 -12.00
C VAL A 132 20.20 -9.16 -10.56
N LEU A 133 20.14 -10.39 -10.06
CA LEU A 133 20.35 -10.70 -8.64
C LEU A 133 21.73 -10.26 -8.10
N HIS A 134 22.74 -10.25 -8.96
CA HIS A 134 24.13 -9.91 -8.62
C HIS A 134 24.61 -8.58 -9.21
N GLN A 135 23.72 -7.77 -9.79
CA GLN A 135 24.05 -6.43 -10.26
C GLN A 135 23.84 -5.40 -9.15
N PRO A 136 24.68 -4.36 -9.02
CA PRO A 136 24.46 -3.29 -8.07
C PRO A 136 23.08 -2.62 -8.25
N ILE A 137 22.38 -2.36 -7.15
CA ILE A 137 21.01 -1.82 -7.17
C ILE A 137 20.96 -0.45 -7.86
N ASP A 138 21.98 0.39 -7.73
CA ASP A 138 22.04 1.72 -8.37
C ASP A 138 22.01 1.64 -9.90
N THR A 139 22.55 0.56 -10.48
CA THR A 139 22.58 0.33 -11.93
C THR A 139 21.26 -0.20 -12.50
N LEU A 140 20.34 -0.63 -11.64
CA LEU A 140 19.07 -1.20 -12.06
C LEU A 140 18.09 -0.12 -12.56
N SER A 141 17.22 -0.49 -13.48
CA SER A 141 16.10 0.36 -13.89
C SER A 141 15.16 0.64 -12.72
N LYS A 142 14.36 1.72 -12.80
CA LYS A 142 13.33 2.04 -11.80
C LYS A 142 12.41 0.85 -11.52
N GLY A 143 12.04 0.10 -12.56
CA GLY A 143 11.20 -1.09 -12.46
C GLY A 143 11.85 -2.21 -11.64
N PHE A 144 13.11 -2.53 -11.89
CA PHE A 144 13.83 -3.53 -11.10
C PHE A 144 14.03 -3.08 -9.65
N LYS A 145 14.36 -1.81 -9.41
CA LYS A 145 14.42 -1.24 -8.05
C LYS A 145 13.10 -1.43 -7.30
N ARG A 146 11.97 -1.20 -7.99
CA ARG A 146 10.64 -1.42 -7.41
C ARG A 146 10.39 -2.88 -7.07
N ARG A 147 10.79 -3.81 -7.94
CA ARG A 147 10.71 -5.26 -7.67
C ARG A 147 11.59 -5.71 -6.50
N VAL A 148 12.79 -5.14 -6.34
CA VAL A 148 13.64 -5.37 -5.15
C VAL A 148 12.92 -4.91 -3.87
N GLY A 149 12.31 -3.74 -3.90
CA GLY A 149 11.48 -3.24 -2.79
C GLY A 149 10.28 -4.13 -2.50
N LEU A 150 9.63 -4.69 -3.52
CA LEU A 150 8.53 -5.64 -3.34
C LEU A 150 9.03 -6.98 -2.78
N ALA A 151 10.17 -7.48 -3.28
CA ALA A 151 10.78 -8.72 -2.77
C ALA A 151 11.08 -8.62 -1.26
N GLN A 152 11.66 -7.50 -0.79
CA GLN A 152 11.89 -7.29 0.64
C GLN A 152 10.59 -7.22 1.44
N ALA A 153 9.53 -6.66 0.88
CA ALA A 153 8.25 -6.55 1.58
C ALA A 153 7.58 -7.92 1.79
N ILE A 154 7.75 -8.87 0.84
CA ILE A 154 7.14 -10.21 0.92
C ILE A 154 8.05 -11.27 1.53
N LEU A 155 9.33 -10.98 1.77
CA LEU A 155 10.40 -11.92 2.13
C LEU A 155 10.07 -12.80 3.35
N HIS A 156 9.49 -12.22 4.39
CA HIS A 156 9.17 -12.89 5.65
C HIS A 156 7.72 -13.43 5.71
N GLU A 157 7.07 -13.57 4.54
CA GLU A 157 5.69 -14.07 4.38
C GLU A 157 4.68 -13.38 5.32
N PRO A 158 4.61 -12.03 5.33
CA PRO A 158 3.71 -11.29 6.21
C PRO A 158 2.24 -11.59 5.93
N GLN A 159 1.37 -11.41 6.94
CA GLN A 159 -0.09 -11.53 6.80
C GLN A 159 -0.72 -10.28 6.17
N VAL A 160 -0.05 -9.14 6.31
CA VAL A 160 -0.50 -7.83 5.81
C VAL A 160 0.56 -7.25 4.89
N LEU A 161 0.15 -6.74 3.73
CA LEU A 161 1.00 -5.98 2.82
C LEU A 161 0.48 -4.55 2.68
N ILE A 162 1.35 -3.59 2.91
CA ILE A 162 1.10 -2.17 2.65
C ILE A 162 2.01 -1.77 1.48
N LEU A 163 1.41 -1.41 0.36
CA LEU A 163 2.11 -1.12 -0.88
C LEU A 163 1.79 0.33 -1.33
N ASP A 164 2.79 1.21 -1.27
CA ASP A 164 2.64 2.60 -1.65
C ASP A 164 3.11 2.77 -3.10
N GLU A 165 2.17 3.02 -4.03
CA GLU A 165 2.39 3.16 -5.47
C GLU A 165 3.17 1.96 -6.08
N PRO A 166 2.72 0.69 -5.92
CA PRO A 166 3.53 -0.49 -6.24
C PRO A 166 3.93 -0.63 -7.70
N THR A 167 3.22 -0.01 -8.62
CA THR A 167 3.45 -0.10 -10.06
C THR A 167 3.99 1.20 -10.67
N ASP A 168 4.30 2.22 -9.84
CA ASP A 168 4.86 3.46 -10.36
C ASP A 168 6.21 3.24 -11.06
N GLY A 169 6.32 3.79 -12.28
CA GLY A 169 7.52 3.69 -13.12
C GLY A 169 7.77 2.31 -13.75
N LEU A 170 6.80 1.41 -13.71
CA LEU A 170 6.84 0.13 -14.43
C LEU A 170 6.28 0.26 -15.85
N ASP A 171 6.84 -0.50 -16.79
CA ASP A 171 6.23 -0.70 -18.10
C ASP A 171 4.95 -1.55 -18.02
N PRO A 172 4.12 -1.62 -19.09
CA PRO A 172 2.84 -2.36 -19.06
C PRO A 172 2.98 -3.83 -18.69
N ASN A 173 4.03 -4.53 -19.15
CA ASN A 173 4.24 -5.95 -18.84
C ASN A 173 4.61 -6.13 -17.38
N GLN A 174 5.49 -5.29 -16.86
CA GLN A 174 5.89 -5.29 -15.46
C GLN A 174 4.72 -4.96 -14.54
N LYS A 175 3.85 -3.99 -14.91
CA LYS A 175 2.60 -3.71 -14.19
C LYS A 175 1.70 -4.93 -14.12
N HIS A 176 1.55 -5.64 -15.25
CA HIS A 176 0.74 -6.86 -15.30
C HIS A 176 1.26 -7.93 -14.33
N GLU A 177 2.57 -8.19 -14.32
CA GLU A 177 3.19 -9.17 -13.42
C GLU A 177 3.00 -8.80 -11.93
N VAL A 178 3.20 -7.53 -11.57
CA VAL A 178 2.99 -7.06 -10.18
C VAL A 178 1.51 -7.17 -9.79
N ARG A 179 0.57 -6.80 -10.67
CA ARG A 179 -0.87 -6.96 -10.45
C ARG A 179 -1.26 -8.43 -10.25
N GLN A 180 -0.69 -9.34 -11.04
CA GLN A 180 -0.91 -10.77 -10.89
C GLN A 180 -0.38 -11.27 -9.54
N LEU A 181 0.84 -10.90 -9.16
CA LEU A 181 1.42 -11.26 -7.87
C LEU A 181 0.57 -10.78 -6.69
N ILE A 182 0.07 -9.53 -6.72
CA ILE A 182 -0.81 -9.00 -5.67
C ILE A 182 -2.09 -9.86 -5.54
N ARG A 183 -2.74 -10.19 -6.66
CA ARG A 183 -3.92 -11.05 -6.66
C ARG A 183 -3.65 -12.46 -6.12
N GLU A 184 -2.53 -13.07 -6.50
CA GLU A 184 -2.12 -14.38 -6.03
C GLU A 184 -1.85 -14.38 -4.52
N LEU A 185 -1.16 -13.37 -4.00
CA LEU A 185 -0.87 -13.22 -2.57
C LEU A 185 -2.16 -13.05 -1.74
N ALA A 186 -3.14 -12.32 -2.24
CA ALA A 186 -4.43 -12.17 -1.57
C ALA A 186 -5.24 -13.49 -1.63
N ALA A 187 -5.43 -14.04 -2.83
CA ALA A 187 -6.31 -15.18 -3.03
C ALA A 187 -5.78 -16.50 -2.44
N GLN A 188 -4.48 -16.80 -2.65
CA GLN A 188 -3.90 -18.09 -2.25
C GLN A 188 -3.40 -18.10 -0.81
N SER A 189 -2.91 -16.96 -0.32
CA SER A 189 -2.30 -16.87 1.01
C SER A 189 -3.20 -16.19 2.04
N GLY A 190 -4.39 -15.73 1.66
CA GLY A 190 -5.32 -15.03 2.55
C GLY A 190 -4.76 -13.74 3.13
N LYS A 191 -3.78 -13.11 2.47
CA LYS A 191 -3.16 -11.86 2.96
C LYS A 191 -4.14 -10.69 2.79
N ALA A 192 -4.16 -9.77 3.76
CA ALA A 192 -4.79 -8.47 3.57
C ALA A 192 -3.77 -7.53 2.89
N ILE A 193 -4.18 -6.92 1.79
CA ILE A 193 -3.31 -6.03 1.01
C ILE A 193 -3.96 -4.65 0.93
N VAL A 194 -3.22 -3.61 1.31
CA VAL A 194 -3.61 -2.22 1.07
C VAL A 194 -2.62 -1.64 0.07
N LEU A 195 -3.13 -1.16 -1.04
CA LEU A 195 -2.33 -0.44 -2.01
C LEU A 195 -2.81 1.01 -2.12
N SER A 196 -1.89 1.95 -1.95
CA SER A 196 -2.18 3.33 -2.31
C SER A 196 -1.84 3.52 -3.79
N THR A 197 -2.72 4.20 -4.51
CA THR A 197 -2.48 4.56 -5.91
C THR A 197 -3.30 5.78 -6.30
N HIS A 198 -2.81 6.50 -7.28
CA HIS A 198 -3.56 7.52 -8.01
C HIS A 198 -3.99 7.02 -9.40
N ILE A 199 -3.62 5.78 -9.76
CA ILE A 199 -3.93 5.16 -11.06
C ILE A 199 -5.22 4.35 -10.91
N LEU A 200 -6.31 4.88 -11.45
CA LEU A 200 -7.65 4.30 -11.32
C LEU A 200 -7.79 2.91 -11.97
N GLU A 201 -7.07 2.67 -13.08
CA GLU A 201 -7.02 1.36 -13.74
C GLU A 201 -6.47 0.24 -12.83
N GLU A 202 -5.63 0.58 -11.86
CA GLU A 202 -5.13 -0.41 -10.90
C GLU A 202 -6.22 -0.88 -9.96
N VAL A 203 -7.09 0.04 -9.56
CA VAL A 203 -8.21 -0.30 -8.70
C VAL A 203 -9.15 -1.28 -9.37
N GLU A 204 -9.53 -1.02 -10.62
CA GLU A 204 -10.39 -1.92 -11.40
C GLU A 204 -9.69 -3.28 -11.66
N ALA A 205 -8.37 -3.25 -11.88
CA ALA A 205 -7.63 -4.45 -12.23
C ALA A 205 -7.32 -5.37 -11.04
N VAL A 206 -7.15 -4.83 -9.83
CA VAL A 206 -6.54 -5.60 -8.71
C VAL A 206 -7.38 -5.57 -7.44
N CYS A 207 -8.12 -4.47 -7.16
CA CYS A 207 -8.78 -4.29 -5.89
C CYS A 207 -10.12 -5.02 -5.80
N THR A 208 -10.39 -5.61 -4.65
CA THR A 208 -11.71 -6.16 -4.32
C THR A 208 -12.63 -5.11 -3.72
N ARG A 209 -12.03 -4.06 -3.11
CA ARG A 209 -12.71 -2.90 -2.54
C ARG A 209 -11.81 -1.68 -2.68
N ALA A 210 -12.41 -0.50 -2.74
CA ALA A 210 -11.66 0.75 -2.78
C ALA A 210 -12.27 1.80 -1.86
N ILE A 211 -11.39 2.55 -1.21
CA ILE A 211 -11.71 3.73 -0.40
C ILE A 211 -11.13 4.94 -1.10
N ILE A 212 -11.95 5.96 -1.30
CA ILE A 212 -11.51 7.27 -1.79
C ILE A 212 -11.43 8.21 -0.60
N ILE A 213 -10.26 8.85 -0.43
CA ILE A 213 -10.07 9.87 0.61
C ILE A 213 -9.82 11.23 -0.02
N ASP A 214 -10.36 12.27 0.61
CA ASP A 214 -10.06 13.66 0.33
C ASP A 214 -9.92 14.43 1.65
N LYS A 215 -8.94 15.34 1.73
CA LYS A 215 -8.70 16.19 2.92
C LYS A 215 -8.71 15.42 4.25
N GLY A 216 -8.11 14.22 4.23
CA GLY A 216 -8.00 13.35 5.41
C GLY A 216 -9.25 12.55 5.77
N ARG A 217 -10.33 12.60 5.00
CA ARG A 217 -11.61 11.91 5.27
C ARG A 217 -11.97 10.92 4.18
N ILE A 218 -12.68 9.85 4.54
CA ILE A 218 -13.27 8.93 3.57
C ILE A 218 -14.46 9.63 2.91
N VAL A 219 -14.42 9.74 1.57
CA VAL A 219 -15.51 10.31 0.76
C VAL A 219 -16.28 9.25 -0.02
N ALA A 220 -15.67 8.08 -0.25
CA ALA A 220 -16.36 6.90 -0.79
C ALA A 220 -15.69 5.62 -0.31
N ASP A 221 -16.50 4.56 -0.22
CA ASP A 221 -16.11 3.20 0.14
C ASP A 221 -17.01 2.22 -0.58
N GLY A 222 -16.47 1.19 -1.19
CA GLY A 222 -17.21 0.15 -1.90
C GLY A 222 -16.35 -0.67 -2.84
N THR A 223 -16.98 -1.68 -3.45
CA THR A 223 -16.35 -2.44 -4.54
C THR A 223 -16.13 -1.53 -5.77
N PRO A 224 -15.18 -1.85 -6.67
CA PRO A 224 -15.03 -1.09 -7.92
C PRO A 224 -16.35 -0.97 -8.69
N ALA A 225 -17.17 -2.02 -8.74
CA ALA A 225 -18.46 -2.01 -9.43
C ALA A 225 -19.46 -1.03 -8.77
N GLU A 226 -19.54 -1.00 -7.44
CA GLU A 226 -20.39 -0.05 -6.71
C GLU A 226 -19.93 1.40 -6.89
N LEU A 227 -18.63 1.64 -6.93
CA LEU A 227 -18.08 2.98 -7.18
C LEU A 227 -18.40 3.43 -8.61
N LEU A 228 -18.19 2.59 -9.61
CA LEU A 228 -18.52 2.87 -11.02
C LEU A 228 -20.01 3.19 -11.20
N ALA A 229 -20.90 2.54 -10.44
CA ALA A 229 -22.33 2.81 -10.49
C ALA A 229 -22.73 4.20 -10.00
N LYS A 230 -21.84 4.92 -9.30
CA LYS A 230 -22.08 6.30 -8.81
C LYS A 230 -21.92 7.38 -9.91
N ALA A 231 -21.35 7.04 -11.06
CA ALA A 231 -21.20 7.96 -12.19
C ALA A 231 -22.04 7.53 -13.40
N PRO A 232 -22.72 8.45 -14.09
CA PRO A 232 -23.50 8.17 -15.30
C PRO A 232 -22.67 7.49 -16.40
N SER A 233 -21.41 7.89 -16.59
CA SER A 233 -20.50 7.28 -17.57
C SER A 233 -19.97 5.91 -17.15
N ARG A 234 -20.21 5.47 -15.92
CA ARG A 234 -19.62 4.27 -15.30
C ARG A 234 -18.08 4.25 -15.41
N ARG A 235 -17.45 5.41 -15.23
CA ARG A 235 -15.99 5.56 -15.23
C ARG A 235 -15.52 6.04 -13.86
N LEU A 236 -14.47 5.40 -13.36
CA LEU A 236 -13.92 5.70 -12.04
C LEU A 236 -13.29 7.10 -11.97
N ASP A 237 -12.78 7.63 -13.09
CA ASP A 237 -12.23 8.99 -13.17
C ASP A 237 -13.31 10.08 -12.95
N GLU A 238 -14.54 9.85 -13.44
CA GLU A 238 -15.67 10.74 -13.15
C GLU A 238 -16.05 10.68 -11.67
N VAL A 239 -16.17 9.48 -11.11
CA VAL A 239 -16.46 9.31 -9.67
C VAL A 239 -15.40 10.02 -8.83
N PHE A 240 -14.13 9.80 -9.13
CA PHE A 240 -13.01 10.39 -8.42
C PHE A 240 -13.05 11.93 -8.48
N ARG A 241 -13.22 12.50 -9.69
CA ARG A 241 -13.29 13.95 -9.90
C ARG A 241 -14.46 14.57 -9.13
N ASN A 242 -15.67 13.99 -9.25
CA ASN A 242 -16.86 14.50 -8.56
C ASN A 242 -16.73 14.51 -7.04
N LEU A 243 -15.94 13.59 -6.47
CA LEU A 243 -15.75 13.46 -5.03
C LEU A 243 -14.55 14.26 -4.47
N THR A 244 -13.58 14.63 -5.32
CA THR A 244 -12.32 15.25 -4.88
C THR A 244 -12.08 16.65 -5.43
N THR A 245 -12.91 17.12 -6.40
CA THR A 245 -12.83 18.49 -6.92
C THR A 245 -13.70 19.42 -6.06
N PRO A 246 -13.21 20.58 -5.61
CA PRO A 246 -14.03 21.55 -4.90
C PRO A 246 -15.18 22.07 -5.79
N ASP A 247 -16.38 22.23 -5.22
CA ASP A 247 -17.59 22.74 -5.91
C ASP A 247 -17.40 24.06 -6.69
N ALA A 248 -16.36 24.84 -6.34
CA ALA A 248 -16.03 26.11 -7.00
C ALA A 248 -15.46 25.96 -8.43
N GLU A 249 -14.82 24.83 -8.76
CA GLU A 249 -14.22 24.62 -10.09
C GLU A 249 -15.24 24.04 -11.10
N ILE A 250 -16.29 23.38 -10.63
CA ILE A 250 -17.34 22.83 -11.50
C ILE A 250 -18.16 23.94 -12.19
N ASN A 251 -18.23 25.14 -11.61
CA ASN A 251 -19.00 26.27 -12.14
C ASN A 251 -18.25 27.15 -13.16
N VAL A 252 -16.97 26.95 -13.42
CA VAL A 252 -16.20 27.79 -14.37
C VAL A 252 -16.25 27.22 -15.80
N GLU A 253 -16.45 25.93 -15.99
CA GLU A 253 -16.56 25.31 -17.33
C GLU A 253 -17.98 25.37 -17.94
N ALA A 254 -18.97 25.81 -17.18
CA ALA A 254 -20.38 25.87 -17.62
C ALA A 254 -20.86 27.28 -18.00
N ARG A 255 -19.94 28.21 -18.37
CA ARG A 255 -20.34 29.51 -18.95
C ARG A 255 -20.00 29.54 -20.44
N PRO A 256 -21.04 29.79 -21.29
CA PRO A 256 -20.92 29.80 -22.74
C PRO A 256 -20.07 30.97 -23.25
#